data_de9365f0f9a0896818d86a7902d1511e
#
_entry.id   de9365f0f9a0896818d86a7902d1511e
#
_cell.length_a   1.000
_cell.length_b   1.000
_cell.length_c   1.000
_cell.angle_alpha   90.00
_cell.angle_beta   90.00
_cell.angle_gamma   90.00
#
_symmetry.space_group_name_H-M   'P 1'
#
loop_
_entity.id
_entity.type
_entity.pdbx_description
1 polymer ?
#
loop_
_entity_poly.entity_id
_entity_poly.type
_entity_poly.pdbx_seq_one_letter_code
_entity_poly.pdbx_strand_id
1 'polypeptide(L)'
;MTTRYAIVIAVDGLRASALGAYGNTWHPTPALDRLASESHVFDWMIADSSQLAGFYRAAWFGLETPRDGVERDLTQLGDVTNLARRFEAMGVQTALTTDDQWVAEQADQLGFGEVRGLEFPEPATAEAVADTELAQLFAIAADQIESWSVAAGATAAPPRLLWIHCRGYHGAWDAPTELRQSLLDEEDPPALEFVVPPARLETSDHDEQLLHRSAYAAQTMVLDQCVGMLLETLEAAGLADSTLIALVGCRGFALGEHGAVGSDVRELYSELTHVPLIVRLPGGAAGPPPRSSGLIQPREIAPLLMRWFEAAPEQTASRAVITSNDAVAAAAAAAARGAVFSSGKDGELAVRTSSWSLRQAGEKASNGSQAATVELFSKPDDRWEANEIADRCPDEAAAMLAMAAEFRQRASAAS
;
A
#
# COMPACT_ATOMS: atom_id res chain seq x y z
N MET A 1 -1.73 -29.91 14.60
CA MET A 1 -1.39 -29.02 13.45
C MET A 1 -1.60 -27.60 13.91
N THR A 2 -0.64 -26.71 13.78
CA THR A 2 -0.79 -25.31 14.16
C THR A 2 -1.65 -24.62 13.09
N THR A 3 -2.76 -24.00 13.47
CA THR A 3 -3.61 -23.22 12.58
C THR A 3 -2.84 -22.02 12.07
N ARG A 4 -3.00 -21.66 10.78
CA ARG A 4 -2.36 -20.51 10.15
C ARG A 4 -3.30 -19.34 10.07
N TYR A 5 -2.74 -18.18 10.32
CA TYR A 5 -3.43 -16.90 10.21
C TYR A 5 -2.67 -15.97 9.29
N ALA A 6 -3.37 -15.04 8.64
CA ALA A 6 -2.75 -13.93 7.93
C ALA A 6 -3.52 -12.64 8.22
N ILE A 7 -2.79 -11.54 8.35
CA ILE A 7 -3.33 -10.20 8.50
C ILE A 7 -2.71 -9.34 7.41
N VAL A 8 -3.54 -8.72 6.57
CA VAL A 8 -3.12 -7.70 5.61
C VAL A 8 -3.60 -6.36 6.12
N ILE A 9 -2.69 -5.41 6.26
CA ILE A 9 -2.96 -4.01 6.63
C ILE A 9 -2.73 -3.19 5.36
N ALA A 10 -3.81 -2.87 4.64
CA ALA A 10 -3.81 -2.09 3.41
C ALA A 10 -4.17 -0.64 3.73
N VAL A 11 -3.23 0.28 3.53
CA VAL A 11 -3.37 1.70 3.89
C VAL A 11 -3.42 2.56 2.64
N ASP A 12 -4.52 3.27 2.41
CA ASP A 12 -4.65 4.16 1.26
C ASP A 12 -3.90 5.48 1.51
N GLY A 13 -3.10 5.90 0.55
CA GLY A 13 -2.27 7.10 0.61
C GLY A 13 -0.95 6.95 1.38
N LEU A 14 -0.58 5.76 1.85
CA LEU A 14 0.68 5.55 2.57
C LEU A 14 1.88 5.48 1.61
N ARG A 15 2.75 6.48 1.68
CA ARG A 15 4.00 6.55 0.92
C ARG A 15 5.10 5.73 1.61
N ALA A 16 5.97 5.08 0.84
CA ALA A 16 7.16 4.44 1.39
C ALA A 16 8.05 5.46 2.14
N SER A 17 8.21 6.66 1.58
CA SER A 17 9.02 7.73 2.16
C SER A 17 8.52 8.28 3.51
N ALA A 18 7.33 7.89 3.96
CA ALA A 18 6.81 8.27 5.27
C ALA A 18 7.32 7.40 6.42
N LEU A 19 7.95 6.25 6.13
CA LEU A 19 8.36 5.27 7.14
C LEU A 19 9.86 5.28 7.39
N GLY A 20 10.29 5.13 8.66
CA GLY A 20 11.69 5.03 9.05
C GLY A 20 12.43 3.91 8.31
N ALA A 21 11.79 2.76 8.11
CA ALA A 21 12.31 1.63 7.33
C ALA A 21 12.67 1.99 5.87
N TYR A 22 12.10 3.06 5.31
CA TYR A 22 12.39 3.58 3.97
C TYR A 22 13.15 4.91 3.99
N GLY A 23 13.70 5.29 5.15
CA GLY A 23 14.61 6.43 5.31
C GLY A 23 13.94 7.74 5.73
N ASN A 24 12.70 7.70 6.26
CA ASN A 24 12.16 8.85 6.98
C ASN A 24 12.92 9.06 8.29
N THR A 25 13.27 10.31 8.58
CA THR A 25 13.95 10.71 9.83
C THR A 25 13.28 11.90 10.50
N TRP A 26 12.21 12.41 9.92
CA TRP A 26 11.57 13.62 10.41
C TRP A 26 10.58 13.33 11.56
N HIS A 27 9.72 12.35 11.39
CA HIS A 27 8.78 11.92 12.42
C HIS A 27 9.02 10.45 12.80
N PRO A 28 8.78 10.07 14.08
CA PRO A 28 9.03 8.72 14.55
C PRO A 28 7.94 7.74 14.11
N THR A 29 8.37 6.53 13.76
CA THR A 29 7.47 5.39 13.47
C THR A 29 7.97 4.12 14.19
N PRO A 30 8.08 4.11 15.54
CA PRO A 30 8.78 3.06 16.26
C PRO A 30 8.13 1.68 16.15
N ALA A 31 6.79 1.57 16.10
CA ALA A 31 6.09 0.31 15.95
C ALA A 31 6.24 -0.27 14.54
N LEU A 32 6.15 0.57 13.51
CA LEU A 32 6.38 0.21 12.12
C LEU A 32 7.85 -0.14 11.86
N ASP A 33 8.79 0.57 12.50
CA ASP A 33 10.22 0.25 12.41
C ASP A 33 10.54 -1.09 13.13
N ARG A 34 9.89 -1.36 14.28
CA ARG A 34 9.96 -2.67 14.94
C ARG A 34 9.41 -3.76 14.01
N LEU A 35 8.22 -3.57 13.43
CA LEU A 35 7.64 -4.51 12.47
C LEU A 35 8.63 -4.76 11.31
N ALA A 36 9.18 -3.71 10.71
CA ALA A 36 10.14 -3.82 9.61
C ALA A 36 11.42 -4.56 10.03
N SER A 37 11.91 -4.34 11.25
CA SER A 37 13.11 -5.01 11.78
C SER A 37 12.95 -6.53 11.95
N GLU A 38 11.73 -7.03 12.04
CA GLU A 38 11.36 -8.44 12.15
C GLU A 38 10.86 -9.04 10.82
N SER A 39 10.84 -8.24 9.73
CA SER A 39 10.11 -8.53 8.51
C SER A 39 11.00 -8.56 7.27
N HIS A 40 10.50 -9.19 6.19
CA HIS A 40 11.03 -8.96 4.85
C HIS A 40 10.52 -7.61 4.34
N VAL A 41 11.44 -6.69 4.03
CA VAL A 41 11.14 -5.36 3.49
C VAL A 41 11.41 -5.34 1.99
N PHE A 42 10.43 -4.93 1.21
CA PHE A 42 10.57 -4.72 -0.23
C PHE A 42 10.88 -3.25 -0.50
N ASP A 43 12.09 -2.97 -1.01
CA ASP A 43 12.54 -1.59 -1.22
C ASP A 43 11.72 -0.86 -2.29
N TRP A 44 11.19 -1.59 -3.28
CA TRP A 44 10.55 -1.03 -4.46
C TRP A 44 9.20 -1.70 -4.76
N MET A 45 8.22 -1.48 -3.87
CA MET A 45 6.84 -1.75 -4.19
C MET A 45 6.27 -0.58 -4.97
N ILE A 46 5.90 -0.83 -6.23
CA ILE A 46 5.36 0.19 -7.13
C ILE A 46 3.87 -0.07 -7.35
N ALA A 47 3.03 0.87 -6.92
CA ALA A 47 1.60 0.83 -7.18
C ALA A 47 1.35 0.83 -8.70
N ASP A 48 0.49 -0.04 -9.17
CA ASP A 48 0.15 -0.16 -10.59
C ASP A 48 -0.92 0.84 -11.05
N SER A 49 -1.47 1.62 -10.12
CA SER A 49 -2.42 2.69 -10.42
C SER A 49 -2.41 3.79 -9.35
N SER A 50 -2.75 5.01 -9.75
CA SER A 50 -3.13 6.10 -8.84
C SER A 50 -4.58 5.99 -8.34
N GLN A 51 -5.31 4.93 -8.70
CA GLN A 51 -6.70 4.69 -8.31
C GLN A 51 -6.79 3.47 -7.38
N LEU A 52 -7.59 3.58 -6.31
CA LEU A 52 -7.79 2.49 -5.34
C LEU A 52 -8.32 1.21 -5.99
N ALA A 53 -9.24 1.34 -6.96
CA ALA A 53 -9.76 0.20 -7.72
C ALA A 53 -8.66 -0.56 -8.47
N GLY A 54 -7.61 0.13 -8.95
CA GLY A 54 -6.43 -0.51 -9.56
C GLY A 54 -5.68 -1.39 -8.57
N PHE A 55 -5.43 -0.88 -7.36
CA PHE A 55 -4.81 -1.67 -6.30
C PHE A 55 -5.60 -2.97 -6.04
N TYR A 56 -6.93 -2.88 -5.86
CA TYR A 56 -7.74 -4.06 -5.58
C TYR A 56 -7.87 -5.01 -6.77
N ARG A 57 -7.92 -4.49 -8.00
CA ARG A 57 -7.83 -5.30 -9.21
C ARG A 57 -6.54 -6.15 -9.22
N ALA A 58 -5.42 -5.53 -8.89
CA ALA A 58 -4.14 -6.22 -8.83
C ALA A 58 -4.05 -7.17 -7.63
N ALA A 59 -4.33 -6.69 -6.42
CA ALA A 59 -4.16 -7.45 -5.19
C ALA A 59 -5.13 -8.63 -5.05
N TRP A 60 -6.39 -8.48 -5.49
CA TRP A 60 -7.41 -9.53 -5.34
C TRP A 60 -7.57 -10.44 -6.56
N PHE A 61 -7.23 -9.97 -7.76
CA PHE A 61 -7.37 -10.76 -8.98
C PHE A 61 -6.05 -11.11 -9.66
N GLY A 62 -4.96 -10.45 -9.29
CA GLY A 62 -3.66 -10.62 -9.92
C GLY A 62 -3.56 -9.98 -11.31
N LEU A 63 -4.44 -9.05 -11.64
CA LEU A 63 -4.56 -8.44 -12.96
C LEU A 63 -3.82 -7.10 -13.04
N GLU A 64 -3.17 -6.85 -14.18
CA GLU A 64 -2.55 -5.54 -14.47
C GLU A 64 -3.63 -4.47 -14.69
N THR A 65 -3.34 -3.21 -14.32
CA THR A 65 -4.25 -2.09 -14.54
C THR A 65 -4.28 -1.71 -16.01
N PRO A 66 -5.47 -1.65 -16.66
CA PRO A 66 -5.58 -1.25 -18.06
C PRO A 66 -5.32 0.24 -18.26
N ARG A 67 -4.99 0.63 -19.51
CA ARG A 67 -4.66 2.01 -19.90
C ARG A 67 -5.80 3.01 -19.66
N ASP A 68 -7.02 2.61 -19.97
CA ASP A 68 -8.15 3.54 -20.05
C ASP A 68 -8.85 3.76 -18.71
N GLY A 69 -8.18 3.38 -17.64
CA GLY A 69 -8.69 3.46 -16.27
C GLY A 69 -9.15 2.11 -15.75
N VAL A 70 -9.52 2.08 -14.48
CA VAL A 70 -9.96 0.87 -13.81
C VAL A 70 -11.47 0.88 -13.74
N GLU A 71 -12.09 -0.25 -14.12
CA GLU A 71 -13.50 -0.50 -13.81
C GLU A 71 -13.70 -0.40 -12.29
N ARG A 72 -14.61 0.48 -11.88
CA ARG A 72 -14.87 0.70 -10.46
C ARG A 72 -15.63 -0.46 -9.82
N ASP A 73 -16.41 -1.18 -10.61
CA ASP A 73 -17.12 -2.38 -10.17
C ASP A 73 -16.29 -3.61 -10.52
N LEU A 74 -15.56 -4.13 -9.54
CA LEU A 74 -14.67 -5.27 -9.70
C LEU A 74 -15.42 -6.58 -9.97
N THR A 75 -16.73 -6.63 -9.74
CA THR A 75 -17.56 -7.82 -10.06
C THR A 75 -17.70 -8.02 -11.57
N GLN A 76 -17.48 -6.97 -12.36
CA GLN A 76 -17.52 -7.01 -13.82
C GLN A 76 -16.26 -7.61 -14.46
N LEU A 77 -15.25 -7.99 -13.67
CA LEU A 77 -14.06 -8.67 -14.18
C LEU A 77 -14.33 -10.13 -14.64
N GLY A 78 -15.58 -10.53 -14.68
CA GLY A 78 -16.03 -11.79 -15.27
C GLY A 78 -15.57 -13.05 -14.53
N ASP A 79 -15.16 -14.08 -15.29
CA ASP A 79 -14.81 -15.41 -14.76
C ASP A 79 -13.45 -15.48 -14.04
N VAL A 80 -12.78 -14.35 -13.83
CA VAL A 80 -11.48 -14.34 -13.12
C VAL A 80 -11.72 -14.61 -11.64
N THR A 81 -11.19 -15.70 -11.14
CA THR A 81 -11.32 -16.09 -9.74
C THR A 81 -10.57 -15.11 -8.83
N ASN A 82 -11.28 -14.40 -7.98
CA ASN A 82 -10.73 -13.48 -7.01
C ASN A 82 -10.12 -14.18 -5.79
N LEU A 83 -9.42 -13.41 -4.95
CA LEU A 83 -8.73 -13.88 -3.75
C LEU A 83 -9.67 -14.58 -2.76
N ALA A 84 -10.86 -14.02 -2.49
CA ALA A 84 -11.81 -14.57 -1.52
C ALA A 84 -12.28 -15.97 -1.94
N ARG A 85 -12.64 -16.15 -3.21
CA ARG A 85 -13.07 -17.44 -3.75
C ARG A 85 -11.94 -18.48 -3.76
N ARG A 86 -10.70 -18.04 -4.03
CA ARG A 86 -9.53 -18.95 -3.94
C ARG A 86 -9.33 -19.44 -2.51
N PHE A 87 -9.45 -18.56 -1.52
CA PHE A 87 -9.31 -18.93 -0.12
C PHE A 87 -10.48 -19.78 0.40
N GLU A 88 -11.72 -19.48 -0.01
CA GLU A 88 -12.86 -20.33 0.27
C GLU A 88 -12.62 -21.78 -0.21
N ALA A 89 -12.12 -21.95 -1.44
CA ALA A 89 -11.77 -23.26 -1.99
C ALA A 89 -10.65 -23.98 -1.22
N MET A 90 -9.76 -23.23 -0.54
CA MET A 90 -8.70 -23.77 0.34
C MET A 90 -9.17 -23.99 1.78
N GLY A 91 -10.43 -23.67 2.10
CA GLY A 91 -10.98 -23.77 3.46
C GLY A 91 -10.49 -22.66 4.41
N VAL A 92 -9.95 -21.55 3.88
CA VAL A 92 -9.54 -20.38 4.64
C VAL A 92 -10.74 -19.48 4.86
N GLN A 93 -11.04 -19.15 6.11
CA GLN A 93 -12.07 -18.15 6.43
C GLN A 93 -11.51 -16.74 6.19
N THR A 94 -12.22 -15.95 5.39
CA THR A 94 -11.83 -14.58 5.06
C THR A 94 -12.70 -13.57 5.78
N ALA A 95 -12.06 -12.55 6.37
CA ALA A 95 -12.72 -11.39 6.96
C ALA A 95 -12.10 -10.11 6.41
N LEU A 96 -12.92 -9.07 6.26
CA LEU A 96 -12.48 -7.73 5.92
C LEU A 96 -13.09 -6.72 6.89
N THR A 97 -12.25 -5.80 7.38
CA THR A 97 -12.68 -4.67 8.23
C THR A 97 -12.17 -3.38 7.58
N THR A 98 -13.07 -2.41 7.36
CA THR A 98 -12.74 -1.18 6.64
C THR A 98 -13.61 0.00 7.04
N ASP A 99 -13.09 1.20 6.88
CA ASP A 99 -13.77 2.50 6.95
C ASP A 99 -14.10 3.06 5.54
N ASP A 100 -13.86 2.27 4.47
CA ASP A 100 -14.19 2.63 3.09
C ASP A 100 -15.41 1.84 2.61
N GLN A 101 -16.52 2.55 2.38
CA GLN A 101 -17.77 1.93 1.96
C GLN A 101 -17.65 1.18 0.62
N TRP A 102 -16.92 1.75 -0.35
CA TRP A 102 -16.72 1.11 -1.65
C TRP A 102 -15.95 -0.22 -1.48
N VAL A 103 -14.91 -0.24 -0.65
CA VAL A 103 -14.13 -1.48 -0.37
C VAL A 103 -15.03 -2.52 0.32
N ALA A 104 -15.88 -2.11 1.27
CA ALA A 104 -16.81 -3.01 1.95
C ALA A 104 -17.81 -3.63 0.95
N GLU A 105 -18.41 -2.82 0.09
CA GLU A 105 -19.35 -3.28 -0.95
C GLU A 105 -18.69 -4.27 -1.93
N GLN A 106 -17.48 -3.96 -2.41
CA GLN A 106 -16.76 -4.85 -3.31
C GLN A 106 -16.40 -6.18 -2.62
N ALA A 107 -15.92 -6.14 -1.39
CA ALA A 107 -15.54 -7.34 -0.63
C ALA A 107 -16.75 -8.27 -0.40
N ASP A 108 -17.90 -7.71 -0.02
CA ASP A 108 -19.14 -8.47 0.19
C ASP A 108 -19.59 -9.17 -1.11
N GLN A 109 -19.65 -8.42 -2.21
CA GLN A 109 -20.04 -8.94 -3.52
C GLN A 109 -19.08 -10.00 -4.06
N LEU A 110 -17.79 -9.87 -3.76
CA LEU A 110 -16.74 -10.80 -4.19
C LEU A 110 -16.62 -12.04 -3.30
N GLY A 111 -17.35 -12.09 -2.18
CA GLY A 111 -17.51 -13.28 -1.36
C GLY A 111 -16.50 -13.40 -0.24
N PHE A 112 -16.04 -12.29 0.36
CA PHE A 112 -15.43 -12.37 1.69
C PHE A 112 -16.44 -12.94 2.68
N GLY A 113 -16.00 -13.83 3.56
CA GLY A 113 -16.88 -14.53 4.49
C GLY A 113 -17.50 -13.64 5.57
N GLU A 114 -16.78 -12.60 5.97
CA GLU A 114 -17.23 -11.57 6.91
C GLU A 114 -16.75 -10.21 6.44
N VAL A 115 -17.65 -9.22 6.35
CA VAL A 115 -17.31 -7.84 5.99
C VAL A 115 -17.84 -6.90 7.05
N ARG A 116 -16.96 -6.09 7.63
CA ARG A 116 -17.29 -5.05 8.60
C ARG A 116 -16.93 -3.68 8.02
N GLY A 117 -17.92 -2.99 7.49
CA GLY A 117 -17.82 -1.58 7.09
C GLY A 117 -18.12 -0.68 8.28
N LEU A 118 -17.24 0.30 8.54
CA LEU A 118 -17.46 1.32 9.54
C LEU A 118 -17.85 2.63 8.87
N GLU A 119 -18.85 3.28 9.44
CA GLU A 119 -19.24 4.64 9.08
C GLU A 119 -18.95 5.56 10.26
N PHE A 120 -18.23 6.63 10.00
CA PHE A 120 -17.94 7.65 11.00
C PHE A 120 -18.83 8.87 10.78
N PRO A 121 -19.17 9.60 11.86
CA PRO A 121 -19.86 10.89 11.75
C PRO A 121 -18.99 11.89 10.96
N GLU A 122 -19.45 13.13 10.85
CA GLU A 122 -18.63 14.17 10.21
C GLU A 122 -17.25 14.26 10.87
N PRO A 123 -16.17 14.25 10.07
CA PRO A 123 -14.81 14.20 10.61
C PRO A 123 -14.49 15.43 11.44
N ALA A 124 -13.86 15.22 12.59
CA ALA A 124 -13.38 16.26 13.48
C ALA A 124 -12.00 15.90 14.02
N THR A 125 -11.19 16.89 14.36
CA THR A 125 -9.90 16.64 15.02
C THR A 125 -10.14 15.90 16.34
N ALA A 126 -9.45 14.79 16.54
CA ALA A 126 -9.55 13.99 17.75
C ALA A 126 -8.84 14.67 18.93
N GLU A 127 -9.37 14.51 20.15
CA GLU A 127 -8.71 15.00 21.37
C GLU A 127 -7.52 14.09 21.74
N ALA A 128 -7.64 12.79 21.53
CA ALA A 128 -6.58 11.80 21.76
C ALA A 128 -6.47 10.82 20.57
N VAL A 129 -5.33 10.13 20.47
CA VAL A 129 -5.12 9.13 19.41
C VAL A 129 -6.19 8.04 19.40
N ALA A 130 -6.66 7.63 20.60
CA ALA A 130 -7.70 6.60 20.74
C ALA A 130 -9.07 7.03 20.16
N ASP A 131 -9.30 8.33 19.97
CA ASP A 131 -10.56 8.88 19.47
C ASP A 131 -10.56 9.01 17.94
N THR A 132 -9.41 8.79 17.28
CA THR A 132 -9.29 8.88 15.82
C THR A 132 -10.08 7.77 15.12
N GLU A 133 -10.59 8.05 13.90
CA GLU A 133 -11.26 7.05 13.05
C GLU A 133 -10.36 5.81 12.85
N LEU A 134 -9.06 6.05 12.66
CA LEU A 134 -8.08 4.98 12.46
C LEU A 134 -7.93 4.09 13.71
N ALA A 135 -7.87 4.67 14.91
CA ALA A 135 -7.78 3.90 16.15
C ALA A 135 -9.04 3.06 16.39
N GLN A 136 -10.22 3.59 16.08
CA GLN A 136 -11.48 2.86 16.19
C GLN A 136 -11.55 1.68 15.21
N LEU A 137 -11.07 1.87 13.97
CA LEU A 137 -10.96 0.78 12.99
C LEU A 137 -10.03 -0.33 13.49
N PHE A 138 -8.87 0.03 14.01
CA PHE A 138 -7.89 -0.94 14.51
C PHE A 138 -8.34 -1.63 15.81
N ALA A 139 -9.13 -0.97 16.64
CA ALA A 139 -9.74 -1.59 17.83
C ALA A 139 -10.70 -2.73 17.43
N ILE A 140 -11.53 -2.51 16.40
CA ILE A 140 -12.41 -3.58 15.87
C ILE A 140 -11.62 -4.73 15.26
N ALA A 141 -10.51 -4.44 14.59
CA ALA A 141 -9.62 -5.47 14.08
C ALA A 141 -8.94 -6.28 15.21
N ALA A 142 -8.58 -5.61 16.32
CA ALA A 142 -8.05 -6.22 17.51
C ALA A 142 -9.06 -7.16 18.19
N ASP A 143 -10.31 -6.73 18.38
CA ASP A 143 -11.41 -7.57 18.88
C ASP A 143 -11.58 -8.84 18.04
N GLN A 144 -11.43 -8.72 16.73
CA GLN A 144 -11.53 -9.84 15.80
C GLN A 144 -10.38 -10.84 16.00
N ILE A 145 -9.15 -10.36 16.22
CA ILE A 145 -7.97 -11.19 16.53
C ILE A 145 -8.14 -11.88 17.87
N GLU A 146 -8.63 -11.20 18.90
CA GLU A 146 -8.91 -11.79 20.20
C GLU A 146 -9.92 -12.94 20.12
N SER A 147 -10.95 -12.80 19.28
CA SER A 147 -11.93 -13.86 19.02
C SER A 147 -11.30 -15.14 18.44
N TRP A 148 -10.18 -15.02 17.73
CA TRP A 148 -9.45 -16.17 17.18
C TRP A 148 -8.73 -16.97 18.28
N SER A 149 -8.22 -16.31 19.32
CA SER A 149 -7.54 -16.99 20.43
C SER A 149 -8.49 -17.89 21.21
N VAL A 150 -9.73 -17.45 21.42
CA VAL A 150 -10.79 -18.25 22.06
C VAL A 150 -11.12 -19.48 21.22
N ALA A 151 -11.16 -19.35 19.90
CA ALA A 151 -11.42 -20.45 18.97
C ALA A 151 -10.22 -21.40 18.84
N ALA A 152 -9.00 -20.95 19.01
CA ALA A 152 -7.78 -21.77 18.93
C ALA A 152 -7.67 -22.82 20.06
N GLY A 153 -8.38 -22.62 21.18
CA GLY A 153 -8.52 -23.63 22.25
C GLY A 153 -9.42 -24.82 21.89
N ALA A 154 -10.18 -24.73 20.79
CA ALA A 154 -10.99 -25.82 20.27
C ALA A 154 -10.20 -26.65 19.24
N THR A 155 -10.37 -27.95 19.25
CA THR A 155 -9.74 -28.88 18.29
C THR A 155 -10.09 -28.48 16.85
N ALA A 156 -9.06 -28.11 16.06
CA ALA A 156 -9.15 -27.79 14.63
C ALA A 156 -9.87 -26.46 14.27
N ALA A 157 -9.38 -25.32 14.78
CA ALA A 157 -9.77 -24.02 14.22
C ALA A 157 -9.36 -23.91 12.73
N PRO A 158 -10.21 -23.35 11.84
CA PRO A 158 -9.84 -23.16 10.44
C PRO A 158 -8.77 -22.08 10.27
N PRO A 159 -7.96 -22.13 9.20
CA PRO A 159 -7.07 -21.03 8.84
C PRO A 159 -7.90 -19.78 8.52
N ARG A 160 -7.33 -18.59 8.82
CA ARG A 160 -8.06 -17.33 8.68
C ARG A 160 -7.22 -16.23 8.07
N LEU A 161 -7.83 -15.43 7.22
CA LEU A 161 -7.31 -14.18 6.69
C LEU A 161 -8.16 -13.01 7.20
N LEU A 162 -7.53 -12.03 7.84
CA LEU A 162 -8.11 -10.71 8.08
C LEU A 162 -7.48 -9.70 7.13
N TRP A 163 -8.30 -9.04 6.33
CA TRP A 163 -7.90 -7.89 5.52
C TRP A 163 -8.41 -6.63 6.20
N ILE A 164 -7.50 -5.79 6.70
CA ILE A 164 -7.80 -4.48 7.25
C ILE A 164 -7.51 -3.48 6.14
N HIS A 165 -8.52 -2.75 5.69
CA HIS A 165 -8.32 -1.60 4.81
C HIS A 165 -8.69 -0.34 5.55
N CYS A 166 -7.81 0.65 5.54
CA CYS A 166 -8.12 1.98 6.03
C CYS A 166 -7.97 3.01 4.92
N ARG A 167 -8.92 3.94 4.82
CA ARG A 167 -8.84 5.10 3.92
C ARG A 167 -7.57 5.90 4.16
N GLY A 168 -7.02 5.80 5.36
CA GLY A 168 -5.75 6.38 5.71
C GLY A 168 -5.67 7.86 5.37
N TYR A 169 -4.81 8.21 4.40
CA TYR A 169 -4.58 9.60 4.01
C TYR A 169 -5.56 10.12 2.96
N HIS A 170 -6.39 9.25 2.40
CA HIS A 170 -7.56 9.63 1.59
C HIS A 170 -8.84 9.75 2.41
N GLY A 171 -8.79 9.43 3.71
CA GLY A 171 -9.82 9.68 4.71
C GLY A 171 -9.59 10.97 5.49
N ALA A 172 -10.15 11.03 6.69
CA ALA A 172 -9.94 12.15 7.59
C ALA A 172 -8.49 12.21 8.11
N TRP A 173 -7.95 13.42 8.23
CA TRP A 173 -6.70 13.68 8.93
C TRP A 173 -7.06 14.22 10.33
N ASP A 174 -7.53 13.34 11.17
CA ASP A 174 -8.10 13.65 12.48
C ASP A 174 -7.08 13.55 13.64
N ALA A 175 -5.79 13.33 13.30
CA ALA A 175 -4.73 13.29 14.31
C ALA A 175 -4.80 14.50 15.26
N PRO A 176 -4.61 14.32 16.58
CA PRO A 176 -4.61 15.40 17.56
C PRO A 176 -3.71 16.57 17.15
N THR A 177 -4.18 17.79 17.36
CA THR A 177 -3.44 19.02 16.99
C THR A 177 -2.05 19.07 17.64
N GLU A 178 -1.89 18.52 18.85
CA GLU A 178 -0.60 18.46 19.54
C GLU A 178 0.43 17.64 18.76
N LEU A 179 0.02 16.55 18.11
CA LEU A 179 0.94 15.75 17.26
C LEU A 179 1.39 16.56 16.03
N ARG A 180 0.48 17.32 15.41
CA ARG A 180 0.82 18.18 14.27
C ARG A 180 1.77 19.28 14.68
N GLN A 181 1.47 19.94 15.82
CA GLN A 181 2.28 21.04 16.35
C GLN A 181 3.68 20.56 16.78
N SER A 182 3.83 19.32 17.26
CA SER A 182 5.12 18.76 17.68
C SER A 182 6.14 18.58 16.54
N LEU A 183 5.71 18.75 15.30
CA LEU A 183 6.52 18.61 14.08
C LEU A 183 6.91 19.98 13.49
N LEU A 184 6.53 21.07 14.14
CA LEU A 184 6.75 22.44 13.72
C LEU A 184 7.65 23.15 14.72
N ASP A 185 8.53 24.02 14.24
CA ASP A 185 9.38 24.88 15.04
C ASP A 185 8.63 26.15 15.50
N GLU A 186 9.23 26.95 16.40
CA GLU A 186 8.60 28.18 16.94
C GLU A 186 8.39 29.27 15.88
N GLU A 187 9.20 29.28 14.82
CA GLU A 187 9.10 30.21 13.70
C GLU A 187 8.09 29.77 12.64
N ASP A 188 7.66 28.51 12.65
CA ASP A 188 6.71 27.98 11.69
C ASP A 188 5.28 28.48 11.93
N PRO A 189 4.43 28.49 10.91
CA PRO A 189 3.00 28.76 11.12
C PRO A 189 2.35 27.73 12.04
N PRO A 190 1.27 28.07 12.76
CA PRO A 190 0.54 27.14 13.62
C PRO A 190 -0.04 25.98 12.80
N ALA A 191 -0.11 24.80 13.43
CA ALA A 191 -0.66 23.60 12.80
C ALA A 191 -2.07 23.83 12.23
N LEU A 192 -2.37 23.20 11.10
CA LEU A 192 -3.68 23.29 10.46
C LEU A 192 -4.77 22.63 11.31
N GLU A 193 -5.94 23.26 11.36
CA GLU A 193 -7.11 22.75 12.08
C GLU A 193 -8.03 21.88 11.21
N PHE A 194 -7.79 21.81 9.88
CA PHE A 194 -8.64 21.02 9.00
C PHE A 194 -8.42 19.51 9.17
N VAL A 195 -9.45 18.74 8.88
CA VAL A 195 -9.46 17.27 8.97
C VAL A 195 -9.62 16.60 7.61
N VAL A 196 -10.15 17.29 6.62
CA VAL A 196 -10.31 16.73 5.27
C VAL A 196 -9.16 17.22 4.40
N PRO A 197 -8.33 16.31 3.87
CA PRO A 197 -7.24 16.70 2.96
C PRO A 197 -7.79 17.34 1.69
N PRO A 198 -7.06 18.29 1.07
CA PRO A 198 -7.50 18.89 -0.18
C PRO A 198 -7.58 17.83 -1.29
N ALA A 199 -8.55 17.98 -2.20
CA ALA A 199 -8.59 17.14 -3.40
C ALA A 199 -7.38 17.44 -4.30
N ARG A 200 -7.16 18.73 -4.60
CA ARG A 200 -5.96 19.22 -5.29
C ARG A 200 -5.72 20.68 -4.91
N LEU A 201 -4.56 20.96 -4.41
CA LEU A 201 -4.09 22.29 -4.06
C LEU A 201 -2.77 22.55 -4.79
N GLU A 202 -2.79 23.44 -5.77
CA GLU A 202 -1.58 23.89 -6.42
C GLU A 202 -0.91 24.94 -5.54
N THR A 203 0.28 24.64 -5.05
CA THR A 203 1.01 25.56 -4.18
C THR A 203 2.51 25.46 -4.36
N SER A 204 3.16 26.63 -4.40
CA SER A 204 4.61 26.78 -4.30
C SER A 204 5.01 27.42 -2.96
N ASP A 205 4.06 27.67 -2.08
CA ASP A 205 4.30 28.22 -0.74
C ASP A 205 4.84 27.11 0.16
N HIS A 206 6.07 27.32 0.66
CA HIS A 206 6.75 26.36 1.50
C HIS A 206 6.06 26.16 2.86
N ASP A 207 5.50 27.21 3.43
CA ASP A 207 4.79 27.14 4.71
C ASP A 207 3.50 26.31 4.56
N GLU A 208 2.75 26.54 3.48
CA GLU A 208 1.56 25.75 3.18
C GLU A 208 1.90 24.27 2.94
N GLN A 209 2.97 23.98 2.21
CA GLN A 209 3.45 22.61 2.03
C GLN A 209 3.91 21.98 3.34
N LEU A 210 4.62 22.71 4.20
CA LEU A 210 5.07 22.25 5.51
C LEU A 210 3.89 21.87 6.41
N LEU A 211 2.87 22.72 6.46
CA LEU A 211 1.66 22.47 7.26
C LEU A 211 0.90 21.20 6.81
N HIS A 212 0.80 20.95 5.50
CA HIS A 212 0.21 19.71 4.99
C HIS A 212 1.09 18.48 5.28
N ARG A 213 2.41 18.62 5.18
CA ARG A 213 3.37 17.56 5.54
C ARG A 213 3.32 17.23 7.03
N SER A 214 3.19 18.23 7.91
CA SER A 214 3.07 18.01 9.35
C SER A 214 1.77 17.29 9.71
N ALA A 215 0.65 17.66 9.07
CA ALA A 215 -0.64 16.98 9.27
C ALA A 215 -0.59 15.52 8.77
N TYR A 216 0.00 15.26 7.60
CA TYR A 216 0.23 13.91 7.07
C TYR A 216 1.15 13.09 8.00
N ALA A 217 2.23 13.67 8.50
CA ALA A 217 3.16 13.02 9.40
C ALA A 217 2.51 12.69 10.75
N ALA A 218 1.69 13.57 11.31
CA ALA A 218 0.91 13.30 12.52
C ALA A 218 -0.05 12.11 12.32
N GLN A 219 -0.71 12.02 11.16
CA GLN A 219 -1.55 10.88 10.82
C GLN A 219 -0.73 9.58 10.68
N THR A 220 0.53 9.67 10.23
CA THR A 220 1.46 8.52 10.21
C THR A 220 1.84 8.08 11.63
N MET A 221 2.01 9.02 12.56
CA MET A 221 2.26 8.69 13.97
C MET A 221 1.04 8.04 14.64
N VAL A 222 -0.18 8.41 14.26
CA VAL A 222 -1.41 7.70 14.66
C VAL A 222 -1.43 6.28 14.11
N LEU A 223 -1.16 6.09 12.82
CA LEU A 223 -1.07 4.76 12.21
C LEU A 223 -0.03 3.88 12.91
N ASP A 224 1.12 4.44 13.25
CA ASP A 224 2.20 3.73 13.97
C ASP A 224 1.71 3.19 15.31
N GLN A 225 1.02 4.01 16.11
CA GLN A 225 0.46 3.59 17.39
C GLN A 225 -0.62 2.52 17.22
N CYS A 226 -1.49 2.65 16.22
CA CYS A 226 -2.52 1.66 15.90
C CYS A 226 -1.91 0.31 15.50
N VAL A 227 -0.87 0.30 14.68
CA VAL A 227 -0.15 -0.92 14.31
C VAL A 227 0.55 -1.50 15.53
N GLY A 228 1.15 -0.68 16.39
CA GLY A 228 1.76 -1.13 17.65
C GLY A 228 0.76 -1.87 18.54
N MET A 229 -0.41 -1.31 18.78
CA MET A 229 -1.49 -1.91 19.55
C MET A 229 -1.96 -3.24 18.93
N LEU A 230 -2.11 -3.31 17.61
CA LEU A 230 -2.50 -4.54 16.92
C LEU A 230 -1.47 -5.65 17.09
N LEU A 231 -0.17 -5.33 17.01
CA LEU A 231 0.91 -6.28 17.23
C LEU A 231 0.93 -6.79 18.66
N GLU A 232 0.76 -5.93 19.65
CA GLU A 232 0.64 -6.29 21.07
C GLU A 232 -0.57 -7.19 21.33
N THR A 233 -1.72 -6.90 20.73
CA THR A 233 -2.92 -7.74 20.81
C THR A 233 -2.64 -9.15 20.25
N LEU A 234 -1.97 -9.23 19.11
CA LEU A 234 -1.62 -10.51 18.48
C LEU A 234 -0.64 -11.33 19.35
N GLU A 235 0.32 -10.67 19.99
CA GLU A 235 1.25 -11.30 20.94
C GLU A 235 0.49 -11.80 22.20
N ALA A 236 -0.36 -10.96 22.79
CA ALA A 236 -1.17 -11.30 23.95
C ALA A 236 -2.14 -12.46 23.68
N ALA A 237 -2.69 -12.52 22.47
CA ALA A 237 -3.53 -13.62 21.99
C ALA A 237 -2.75 -14.95 21.77
N GLY A 238 -1.41 -14.92 21.80
CA GLY A 238 -0.56 -16.10 21.55
C GLY A 238 -0.57 -16.54 20.08
N LEU A 239 -0.91 -15.66 19.15
CA LEU A 239 -1.07 -15.96 17.73
C LEU A 239 0.12 -15.48 16.87
N ALA A 240 1.06 -14.72 17.46
CA ALA A 240 2.18 -14.12 16.73
C ALA A 240 3.03 -15.15 15.96
N ASP A 241 3.26 -16.34 16.54
CA ASP A 241 4.07 -17.41 15.94
C ASP A 241 3.30 -18.25 14.90
N SER A 242 2.06 -17.90 14.60
CA SER A 242 1.23 -18.59 13.60
C SER A 242 0.62 -17.64 12.57
N THR A 243 0.95 -16.33 12.64
CA THR A 243 0.36 -15.28 11.81
C THR A 243 1.38 -14.61 10.90
N LEU A 244 1.09 -14.62 9.58
CA LEU A 244 1.74 -13.72 8.63
C LEU A 244 1.11 -12.33 8.74
N ILE A 245 1.93 -11.28 8.77
CA ILE A 245 1.47 -9.89 8.69
C ILE A 245 2.05 -9.25 7.43
N ALA A 246 1.20 -8.62 6.61
CA ALA A 246 1.62 -7.82 5.47
C ALA A 246 1.09 -6.39 5.62
N LEU A 247 1.98 -5.42 5.78
CA LEU A 247 1.65 -4.00 5.67
C LEU A 247 1.92 -3.54 4.25
N VAL A 248 0.93 -2.91 3.60
CA VAL A 248 1.05 -2.41 2.23
C VAL A 248 0.37 -1.07 2.06
N GLY A 249 1.03 -0.14 1.34
CA GLY A 249 0.38 1.07 0.81
C GLY A 249 -0.41 0.72 -0.45
N CYS A 250 -1.67 1.16 -0.55
CA CYS A 250 -2.47 0.92 -1.76
C CYS A 250 -2.00 1.79 -2.92
N ARG A 251 -1.76 3.05 -2.64
CA ARG A 251 -1.18 4.12 -3.47
C ARG A 251 -0.58 5.17 -2.55
N GLY A 252 0.19 6.10 -3.09
CA GLY A 252 0.77 7.20 -2.32
C GLY A 252 -0.15 8.43 -2.24
N PHE A 253 0.46 9.56 -1.83
CA PHE A 253 -0.21 10.85 -1.66
C PHE A 253 0.77 11.99 -1.98
N ALA A 254 0.33 13.01 -2.72
CA ALA A 254 1.16 14.16 -3.07
C ALA A 254 1.18 15.19 -1.95
N LEU A 255 2.38 15.67 -1.58
CA LEU A 255 2.62 16.64 -0.50
C LEU A 255 3.43 17.86 -0.97
N GLY A 256 3.31 18.22 -2.26
CA GLY A 256 3.89 19.44 -2.84
C GLY A 256 5.25 19.24 -3.52
N GLU A 257 5.78 18.02 -3.65
CA GLU A 257 7.07 17.77 -4.29
C GLU A 257 7.09 18.25 -5.75
N HIS A 258 5.96 18.08 -6.46
CA HIS A 258 5.77 18.56 -7.84
C HIS A 258 4.71 19.67 -7.93
N GLY A 259 4.64 20.53 -6.90
CA GLY A 259 3.80 21.74 -6.90
C GLY A 259 2.33 21.52 -6.57
N ALA A 260 1.92 20.28 -6.23
CA ALA A 260 0.54 20.00 -5.86
C ALA A 260 0.46 19.15 -4.58
N VAL A 261 -0.50 19.48 -3.72
CA VAL A 261 -0.89 18.68 -2.55
C VAL A 261 -2.29 18.15 -2.78
N GLY A 262 -2.53 16.85 -2.50
CA GLY A 262 -3.91 16.40 -2.51
C GLY A 262 -4.16 14.94 -2.90
N SER A 263 -5.42 14.55 -2.68
CA SER A 263 -5.92 13.19 -2.91
C SER A 263 -6.30 12.90 -4.37
N ASP A 264 -6.50 13.93 -5.22
CA ASP A 264 -6.80 13.80 -6.66
C ASP A 264 -5.64 14.34 -7.54
N VAL A 265 -4.41 14.35 -7.01
CA VAL A 265 -3.20 14.53 -7.81
C VAL A 265 -3.03 13.30 -8.69
N ARG A 266 -2.73 13.50 -9.95
CA ARG A 266 -2.86 12.44 -10.98
C ARG A 266 -1.53 12.04 -11.60
N GLU A 267 -0.55 12.90 -11.46
CA GLU A 267 0.78 12.74 -12.02
C GLU A 267 1.51 11.57 -11.35
N LEU A 268 1.88 10.57 -12.14
CA LEU A 268 2.45 9.29 -11.64
C LEU A 268 3.92 9.39 -11.22
N TYR A 269 4.23 10.39 -10.38
CA TYR A 269 5.52 10.46 -9.72
C TYR A 269 5.65 9.47 -8.57
N SER A 270 6.87 9.32 -8.05
CA SER A 270 7.18 8.35 -6.99
C SER A 270 6.39 8.58 -5.70
N GLU A 271 5.98 9.82 -5.39
CA GLU A 271 5.11 10.09 -4.23
C GLU A 271 3.73 9.44 -4.32
N LEU A 272 3.23 9.13 -5.54
CA LEU A 272 1.99 8.39 -5.75
C LEU A 272 2.22 6.90 -5.99
N THR A 273 3.39 6.52 -6.51
CA THR A 273 3.61 5.14 -6.98
C THR A 273 4.52 4.32 -6.09
N HIS A 274 5.46 4.93 -5.33
CA HIS A 274 6.34 4.21 -4.42
C HIS A 274 5.71 4.06 -3.04
N VAL A 275 5.17 2.88 -2.77
CA VAL A 275 4.46 2.52 -1.54
C VAL A 275 5.22 1.46 -0.75
N PRO A 276 5.03 1.33 0.58
CA PRO A 276 5.68 0.29 1.36
C PRO A 276 5.05 -1.09 1.11
N LEU A 277 5.88 -2.14 1.20
CA LEU A 277 5.46 -3.51 1.46
C LEU A 277 6.42 -4.13 2.48
N ILE A 278 5.88 -4.50 3.64
CA ILE A 278 6.59 -5.11 4.76
C ILE A 278 5.86 -6.41 5.12
N VAL A 279 6.56 -7.55 5.08
CA VAL A 279 5.96 -8.87 5.34
C VAL A 279 6.68 -9.57 6.49
N ARG A 280 6.01 -9.69 7.64
CA ARG A 280 6.46 -10.46 8.79
C ARG A 280 5.97 -11.90 8.68
N LEU A 281 6.90 -12.85 8.75
CA LEU A 281 6.59 -14.27 8.87
C LEU A 281 6.67 -14.71 10.33
N PRO A 282 5.87 -15.71 10.74
CA PRO A 282 5.95 -16.27 12.09
C PRO A 282 7.35 -16.77 12.44
N GLY A 283 7.69 -16.60 13.74
CA GLY A 283 8.96 -17.07 14.29
C GLY A 283 10.15 -16.12 14.04
N GLY A 284 9.90 -14.95 13.47
CA GLY A 284 10.94 -13.94 13.18
C GLY A 284 11.99 -14.40 12.18
N ALA A 285 12.78 -13.49 11.67
CA ALA A 285 13.95 -13.83 10.86
C ALA A 285 15.10 -14.32 11.76
N ALA A 286 15.67 -15.48 11.48
CA ALA A 286 16.95 -15.85 12.07
C ALA A 286 18.06 -15.10 11.35
N GLY A 287 18.50 -13.99 11.91
CA GLY A 287 19.49 -13.09 11.30
C GLY A 287 18.87 -11.73 10.95
N PRO A 288 19.64 -10.81 10.34
CA PRO A 288 19.10 -9.56 9.88
C PRO A 288 17.96 -9.81 8.89
N PRO A 289 16.84 -9.08 9.00
CA PRO A 289 15.69 -9.31 8.13
C PRO A 289 16.10 -9.06 6.67
N PRO A 290 15.64 -9.91 5.73
CA PRO A 290 16.00 -9.76 4.34
C PRO A 290 15.35 -8.50 3.75
N ARG A 291 16.09 -7.77 2.91
CA ARG A 291 15.56 -6.70 2.07
C ARG A 291 15.66 -7.13 0.61
N SER A 292 14.62 -6.83 -0.15
CA SER A 292 14.58 -7.07 -1.59
C SER A 292 14.60 -5.76 -2.35
N SER A 293 15.63 -5.56 -3.17
CA SER A 293 15.76 -4.40 -4.07
C SER A 293 15.09 -4.60 -5.44
N GLY A 294 14.41 -5.74 -5.65
CA GLY A 294 13.65 -6.00 -6.86
C GLY A 294 12.34 -5.21 -6.91
N LEU A 295 11.93 -4.83 -8.12
CA LEU A 295 10.63 -4.19 -8.36
C LEU A 295 9.50 -5.19 -8.14
N ILE A 296 8.49 -4.81 -7.35
CA ILE A 296 7.31 -5.61 -7.05
C ILE A 296 6.04 -4.77 -7.22
N GLN A 297 4.90 -5.41 -7.48
CA GLN A 297 3.60 -4.75 -7.64
C GLN A 297 2.50 -5.42 -6.80
N PRO A 298 1.33 -4.79 -6.56
CA PRO A 298 0.24 -5.33 -5.73
C PRO A 298 -0.25 -6.73 -6.15
N ARG A 299 -0.15 -7.08 -7.42
CA ARG A 299 -0.53 -8.40 -7.93
C ARG A 299 0.25 -9.59 -7.33
N GLU A 300 1.38 -9.31 -6.67
CA GLU A 300 2.19 -10.35 -6.02
C GLU A 300 1.68 -10.69 -4.60
N ILE A 301 0.73 -9.90 -4.07
CA ILE A 301 0.17 -10.12 -2.72
C ILE A 301 -0.63 -11.42 -2.66
N ALA A 302 -1.53 -11.66 -3.62
CA ALA A 302 -2.33 -12.89 -3.64
C ALA A 302 -1.47 -14.17 -3.71
N PRO A 303 -0.50 -14.30 -4.63
CA PRO A 303 0.41 -15.44 -4.65
C PRO A 303 1.18 -15.64 -3.35
N LEU A 304 1.63 -14.56 -2.69
CA LEU A 304 2.33 -14.63 -1.41
C LEU A 304 1.44 -15.22 -0.32
N LEU A 305 0.20 -14.74 -0.19
CA LEU A 305 -0.77 -15.24 0.79
C LEU A 305 -1.19 -16.69 0.48
N MET A 306 -1.38 -17.05 -0.80
CA MET A 306 -1.72 -18.42 -1.18
C MET A 306 -0.62 -19.39 -0.77
N ARG A 307 0.64 -19.09 -1.07
CA ARG A 307 1.79 -19.91 -0.62
C ARG A 307 1.84 -20.07 0.88
N TRP A 308 1.52 -19.02 1.63
CA TRP A 308 1.46 -19.09 3.09
C TRP A 308 0.46 -20.14 3.57
N PHE A 309 -0.72 -20.22 2.98
CA PHE A 309 -1.76 -21.17 3.38
C PHE A 309 -1.56 -22.59 2.79
N GLU A 310 -0.93 -22.71 1.61
CA GLU A 310 -0.66 -23.99 0.94
C GLU A 310 0.50 -24.78 1.54
N ALA A 311 1.46 -24.12 2.18
CA ALA A 311 2.65 -24.77 2.68
C ALA A 311 2.33 -25.89 3.70
N ALA A 312 2.99 -27.06 3.57
CA ALA A 312 2.70 -28.20 4.43
C ALA A 312 3.12 -27.94 5.92
N PRO A 313 2.36 -28.44 6.91
CA PRO A 313 2.67 -28.23 8.33
C PRO A 313 4.05 -28.68 8.77
N GLU A 314 4.59 -29.75 8.17
CA GLU A 314 5.91 -30.29 8.46
C GLU A 314 7.05 -29.34 8.06
N GLN A 315 6.77 -28.45 7.14
CA GLN A 315 7.70 -27.43 6.68
C GLN A 315 7.71 -26.18 7.61
N THR A 316 6.72 -25.99 8.47
CA THR A 316 6.67 -24.88 9.46
C THR A 316 7.57 -25.11 10.67
N ALA A 317 7.90 -26.36 11.02
CA ALA A 317 8.86 -26.69 12.08
C ALA A 317 10.32 -26.43 11.67
N SER A 318 10.57 -26.37 10.37
CA SER A 318 11.81 -25.89 9.81
C SER A 318 11.58 -24.45 9.36
N ARG A 319 12.27 -23.47 9.94
CA ARG A 319 12.34 -22.03 9.61
C ARG A 319 12.47 -21.68 8.10
N ALA A 320 12.18 -22.63 7.22
CA ALA A 320 12.47 -22.64 5.79
C ALA A 320 11.23 -22.63 4.89
N VAL A 321 10.02 -22.41 5.38
CA VAL A 321 8.80 -22.68 4.60
C VAL A 321 8.35 -21.54 3.70
N ILE A 322 8.52 -20.34 4.13
CA ILE A 322 8.69 -19.19 3.26
C ILE A 322 10.12 -18.75 3.56
N THR A 323 11.07 -19.40 2.94
CA THR A 323 12.44 -18.92 2.97
C THR A 323 12.41 -17.51 2.39
N SER A 324 13.37 -16.70 2.81
CA SER A 324 13.81 -15.53 2.03
C SER A 324 13.78 -15.81 0.50
N ASN A 325 13.88 -17.06 0.09
CA ASN A 325 13.80 -17.53 -1.30
C ASN A 325 12.39 -17.47 -1.93
N ASP A 326 11.27 -17.58 -1.20
CA ASP A 326 9.93 -17.57 -1.83
C ASP A 326 9.36 -16.15 -1.95
N ALA A 327 9.59 -15.29 -0.98
CA ALA A 327 9.37 -13.85 -1.13
C ALA A 327 10.40 -13.27 -2.13
N VAL A 328 11.67 -13.75 -2.09
CA VAL A 328 12.69 -13.49 -3.10
C VAL A 328 12.31 -14.10 -4.45
N ALA A 329 11.63 -15.24 -4.53
CA ALA A 329 11.17 -15.81 -5.80
C ALA A 329 10.00 -15.02 -6.42
N ALA A 330 9.09 -14.44 -5.61
CA ALA A 330 8.07 -13.52 -6.10
C ALA A 330 8.72 -12.21 -6.59
N ALA A 331 9.64 -11.65 -5.81
CA ALA A 331 10.43 -10.48 -6.20
C ALA A 331 11.36 -10.78 -7.38
N ALA A 332 11.95 -11.99 -7.47
CA ALA A 332 12.77 -12.40 -8.60
C ALA A 332 11.93 -12.65 -9.89
N ALA A 333 10.71 -13.16 -9.76
CA ALA A 333 9.79 -13.26 -10.89
C ALA A 333 9.31 -11.87 -11.36
N ALA A 334 9.16 -10.92 -10.45
CA ALA A 334 8.89 -9.52 -10.76
C ALA A 334 10.12 -8.84 -11.39
N ALA A 335 11.32 -9.06 -10.83
CA ALA A 335 12.58 -8.55 -11.34
C ALA A 335 12.94 -9.12 -12.73
N ALA A 336 12.58 -10.37 -13.01
CA ALA A 336 12.76 -11.00 -14.33
C ALA A 336 11.96 -10.30 -15.45
N ARG A 337 10.96 -9.48 -15.10
CA ARG A 337 10.22 -8.67 -16.08
C ARG A 337 10.97 -7.41 -16.52
N GLY A 338 12.02 -7.01 -15.81
CA GLY A 338 12.88 -5.87 -16.14
C GLY A 338 12.21 -4.50 -15.95
N ALA A 339 10.88 -4.43 -15.97
CA ALA A 339 10.11 -3.21 -15.79
C ALA A 339 8.75 -3.48 -15.12
N VAL A 340 8.22 -2.47 -14.43
CA VAL A 340 6.85 -2.41 -13.90
C VAL A 340 6.16 -1.16 -14.43
N PHE A 341 4.82 -1.18 -14.43
CA PHE A 341 4.00 -0.17 -15.08
C PHE A 341 2.93 0.35 -14.11
N SER A 342 2.72 1.65 -14.14
CA SER A 342 1.64 2.31 -13.39
C SER A 342 0.75 3.08 -14.35
N SER A 343 -0.55 2.85 -14.28
CA SER A 343 -1.55 3.53 -15.12
C SER A 343 -2.29 4.58 -14.32
N GLY A 344 -2.35 5.79 -14.84
CA GLY A 344 -3.09 6.92 -14.27
C GLY A 344 -4.40 7.18 -15.01
N LYS A 345 -5.09 8.24 -14.57
CA LYS A 345 -6.26 8.77 -15.27
C LYS A 345 -5.85 9.35 -16.64
N ASP A 346 -6.81 9.43 -17.56
CA ASP A 346 -6.66 10.06 -18.87
C ASP A 346 -5.55 9.45 -19.75
N GLY A 347 -5.18 8.19 -19.53
CA GLY A 347 -4.18 7.47 -20.31
C GLY A 347 -2.73 7.76 -19.92
N GLU A 348 -2.48 8.39 -18.78
CA GLU A 348 -1.14 8.55 -18.24
C GLU A 348 -0.51 7.19 -17.93
N LEU A 349 0.78 7.06 -18.18
CA LEU A 349 1.54 5.84 -17.94
C LEU A 349 2.92 6.16 -17.38
N ALA A 350 3.30 5.45 -16.32
CA ALA A 350 4.67 5.44 -15.84
C ALA A 350 5.30 4.06 -16.02
N VAL A 351 6.58 4.04 -16.37
CA VAL A 351 7.41 2.84 -16.51
C VAL A 351 8.58 2.95 -15.54
N ARG A 352 8.78 1.93 -14.72
CA ARG A 352 9.86 1.87 -13.76
C ARG A 352 10.75 0.66 -14.01
N THR A 353 12.03 0.88 -14.20
CA THR A 353 13.10 -0.14 -14.19
C THR A 353 13.98 0.03 -12.94
N SER A 354 14.99 -0.78 -12.75
CA SER A 354 15.96 -0.61 -11.67
C SER A 354 16.74 0.72 -11.78
N SER A 355 16.94 1.23 -13.00
CA SER A 355 17.81 2.38 -13.28
C SER A 355 17.06 3.63 -13.75
N TRP A 356 15.80 3.50 -14.17
CA TRP A 356 15.04 4.58 -14.80
C TRP A 356 13.60 4.62 -14.33
N SER A 357 13.06 5.83 -14.25
CA SER A 357 11.62 6.11 -14.15
C SER A 357 11.23 7.01 -15.32
N LEU A 358 10.28 6.56 -16.14
CA LEU A 358 9.71 7.34 -17.23
C LEU A 358 8.24 7.59 -16.94
N ARG A 359 7.81 8.84 -17.10
CA ARG A 359 6.42 9.25 -17.04
C ARG A 359 6.00 9.80 -18.40
N GLN A 360 4.89 9.32 -18.91
CA GLN A 360 4.25 9.84 -20.11
C GLN A 360 2.89 10.40 -19.73
N ALA A 361 2.74 11.72 -19.82
CA ALA A 361 1.49 12.41 -19.51
C ALA A 361 0.33 11.91 -20.40
N GLY A 362 -0.88 11.91 -19.84
CA GLY A 362 -2.07 11.53 -20.56
C GLY A 362 -2.46 12.54 -21.67
N GLU A 363 -3.30 12.10 -22.59
CA GLU A 363 -3.69 12.88 -23.78
C GLU A 363 -4.38 14.21 -23.45
N LYS A 364 -5.10 14.28 -22.33
CA LYS A 364 -5.79 15.51 -21.88
C LYS A 364 -4.89 16.52 -21.16
N ALA A 365 -3.73 16.09 -20.65
CA ALA A 365 -2.78 16.97 -19.99
C ALA A 365 -1.94 17.79 -20.99
N SER A 366 -1.98 17.45 -22.28
CA SER A 366 -1.13 18.04 -23.31
C SER A 366 -1.59 19.41 -23.85
N ASN A 367 -2.57 20.09 -23.24
CA ASN A 367 -3.06 21.44 -23.60
C ASN A 367 -3.16 21.69 -25.14
N GLY A 368 -3.60 20.67 -25.89
CA GLY A 368 -3.72 20.77 -27.36
C GLY A 368 -2.39 20.59 -28.11
N SER A 369 -1.28 20.30 -27.45
CA SER A 369 -0.03 19.85 -28.10
C SER A 369 -0.19 18.40 -28.57
N GLN A 370 0.22 18.10 -29.81
CA GLN A 370 0.11 16.78 -30.42
C GLN A 370 1.09 15.73 -29.83
N ALA A 371 2.04 16.16 -29.01
CA ALA A 371 3.01 15.27 -28.36
C ALA A 371 2.71 15.19 -26.84
N ALA A 372 2.51 13.97 -26.31
CA ALA A 372 2.46 13.77 -24.89
C ALA A 372 3.79 14.16 -24.25
N THR A 373 3.75 14.89 -23.12
CA THR A 373 4.94 15.21 -22.34
C THR A 373 5.55 13.92 -21.81
N VAL A 374 6.85 13.74 -22.07
CA VAL A 374 7.64 12.62 -21.58
C VAL A 374 8.70 13.16 -20.63
N GLU A 375 8.80 12.55 -19.47
CA GLU A 375 9.81 12.87 -18.45
C GLU A 375 10.58 11.59 -18.10
N LEU A 376 11.90 11.72 -17.95
CA LEU A 376 12.80 10.61 -17.60
C LEU A 376 13.67 10.99 -16.41
N PHE A 377 13.75 10.10 -15.44
CA PHE A 377 14.52 10.29 -14.21
C PHE A 377 15.46 9.12 -13.97
N SER A 378 16.69 9.41 -13.52
CA SER A 378 17.66 8.40 -13.12
C SER A 378 17.32 7.81 -11.77
N LYS A 379 17.38 6.50 -11.62
CA LYS A 379 17.11 5.79 -10.38
C LYS A 379 18.29 4.88 -9.98
N PRO A 380 18.54 4.70 -8.68
CA PRO A 380 17.84 5.27 -7.52
C PRO A 380 18.27 6.70 -7.15
N ASP A 381 19.25 7.30 -7.85
CA ASP A 381 19.94 8.53 -7.43
C ASP A 381 18.99 9.74 -7.34
N ASP A 382 18.14 9.95 -8.36
CA ASP A 382 17.08 10.95 -8.32
C ASP A 382 15.81 10.37 -7.67
N ARG A 383 15.88 10.23 -6.34
CA ARG A 383 14.78 9.66 -5.55
C ARG A 383 13.48 10.46 -5.73
N TRP A 384 13.59 11.80 -5.81
CA TRP A 384 12.48 12.73 -5.78
C TRP A 384 11.97 13.13 -7.17
N GLU A 385 12.59 12.60 -8.25
CA GLU A 385 12.23 12.94 -9.62
C GLU A 385 12.29 14.44 -9.91
N ALA A 386 13.32 15.09 -9.35
CA ALA A 386 13.53 16.52 -9.45
C ALA A 386 14.34 16.94 -10.69
N ASN A 387 15.09 16.01 -11.30
CA ASN A 387 15.98 16.29 -12.41
C ASN A 387 15.54 15.54 -13.67
N GLU A 388 14.65 16.15 -14.43
CA GLU A 388 14.19 15.64 -15.73
C GLU A 388 15.34 15.63 -16.75
N ILE A 389 15.58 14.49 -17.41
CA ILE A 389 16.72 14.27 -18.32
C ILE A 389 16.37 13.57 -19.64
N ALA A 390 15.12 13.53 -20.08
CA ALA A 390 14.72 12.85 -21.32
C ALA A 390 15.48 13.36 -22.54
N ASP A 391 15.64 14.68 -22.66
CA ASP A 391 16.41 15.28 -23.75
C ASP A 391 17.92 14.98 -23.71
N ARG A 392 18.45 14.61 -22.53
CA ARG A 392 19.86 14.28 -22.35
C ARG A 392 20.15 12.79 -22.54
N CYS A 393 19.12 11.95 -22.40
CA CYS A 393 19.20 10.49 -22.51
C CYS A 393 18.13 9.98 -23.50
N PRO A 394 18.16 10.39 -24.77
CA PRO A 394 17.10 10.10 -25.74
C PRO A 394 16.99 8.59 -26.08
N ASP A 395 18.08 7.85 -26.03
CA ASP A 395 18.07 6.42 -26.31
C ASP A 395 17.35 5.64 -25.20
N GLU A 396 17.60 5.98 -23.95
CA GLU A 396 16.92 5.40 -22.77
C GLU A 396 15.44 5.76 -22.76
N ALA A 397 15.11 7.04 -23.05
CA ALA A 397 13.73 7.49 -23.17
C ALA A 397 12.99 6.71 -24.27
N ALA A 398 13.61 6.52 -25.43
CA ALA A 398 13.04 5.77 -26.55
C ALA A 398 12.84 4.27 -26.16
N ALA A 399 13.80 3.65 -25.47
CA ALA A 399 13.70 2.27 -25.03
C ALA A 399 12.53 2.09 -24.03
N MET A 400 12.37 3.00 -23.07
CA MET A 400 11.27 2.94 -22.10
C MET A 400 9.91 3.25 -22.73
N LEU A 401 9.85 4.13 -23.71
CA LEU A 401 8.63 4.37 -24.51
C LEU A 401 8.23 3.14 -25.33
N ALA A 402 9.20 2.38 -25.85
CA ALA A 402 8.91 1.10 -26.50
C ALA A 402 8.30 0.09 -25.52
N MET A 403 8.82 -0.03 -24.29
CA MET A 403 8.23 -0.86 -23.23
C MET A 403 6.79 -0.41 -22.90
N ALA A 404 6.55 0.90 -22.81
CA ALA A 404 5.22 1.48 -22.60
C ALA A 404 4.24 1.11 -23.72
N ALA A 405 4.70 1.15 -24.99
CA ALA A 405 3.88 0.80 -26.15
C ALA A 405 3.52 -0.70 -26.15
N GLU A 406 4.47 -1.58 -25.83
CA GLU A 406 4.25 -3.03 -25.70
C GLU A 406 3.25 -3.35 -24.58
N PHE A 407 3.38 -2.68 -23.42
CA PHE A 407 2.43 -2.81 -22.32
C PHE A 407 1.01 -2.45 -22.76
N ARG A 408 0.84 -1.32 -23.46
CA ARG A 408 -0.46 -0.88 -23.98
C ARG A 408 -1.10 -1.90 -24.93
N GLN A 409 -0.30 -2.46 -25.83
CA GLN A 409 -0.79 -3.47 -26.77
C GLN A 409 -1.27 -4.75 -26.06
N ARG A 410 -0.53 -5.21 -25.05
CA ARG A 410 -0.92 -6.38 -24.24
C ARG A 410 -2.21 -6.13 -23.45
N ALA A 411 -2.30 -4.96 -22.81
CA ALA A 411 -3.47 -4.58 -22.03
C ALA A 411 -4.74 -4.49 -22.90
N SER A 412 -4.64 -3.96 -24.13
CA SER A 412 -5.76 -3.89 -25.07
C SER A 412 -6.19 -5.26 -25.63
N ALA A 413 -5.28 -6.24 -25.68
CA ALA A 413 -5.60 -7.59 -26.16
C ALA A 413 -6.25 -8.46 -25.06
N ALA A 414 -6.13 -8.08 -23.80
CA ALA A 414 -6.68 -8.77 -22.63
C ALA A 414 -8.04 -8.21 -22.16
N SER A 415 -8.51 -7.12 -22.75
CA SER A 415 -9.82 -6.48 -22.55
C SER A 415 -10.82 -7.03 -23.56
#